data_7ce8a17c64027a53a6f2b8af5998947e
#
_entry.id   7ce8a17c64027a53a6f2b8af5998947e
#
_cell.length_a   1.000
_cell.length_b   1.000
_cell.length_c   1.000
_cell.angle_alpha   90.00
_cell.angle_beta   90.00
_cell.angle_gamma   90.00
#
_symmetry.space_group_name_H-M   'P 1'
#
loop_
_entity.id
_entity.type
_entity.pdbx_description
1 polymer ?
#
loop_
_entity_poly.entity_id
_entity_poly.type
_entity_poly.pdbx_seq_one_letter_code
_entity_poly.pdbx_strand_id
1 'polypeptide(L)'
;GGIADTLISNGAMDKGITCVETFDFDVVDKIYAPYDNLVLGVTLKADGSTDKKVIASLTEAIKAQSNVEAEWNRLKEIFQNKDLQMISFTITEKGYALKGADGTYFPFIQSDIDNGPEKAGSAMAVVCALLHERFKAGKAPLAVVSMDNCSHNGEKLRNSILTMAEEWNKKGFVEDEFVAYISDEAQVSFPWSMIDKITPRPAESVCKSLEELGIEDIAPVITSKRTYIAPFVNAEGPQYLVIEDRFPNGRPALEKAGVYMTDRDTVNKVERMKVTTCLNPLHTALATYGCVLGYTLIADEMKDEQLNKLVHEIGPVEGMPVVTDPGILSPAEFVDEVINTRIPNPFMPDTPQRIATDTSQKLAIRFGETIKAYAASDELDVKDLKLIPLVFAGWLRYLMGVDDSGKAFDLSPDPLLTTVCPYVADLKLEEGQDVESAVSEVLKMKQIFGVDLYEAGLAELVCGYLKEMTKAPGAVRETLKKYV
;
A
#
# COMPACT_ATOMS: atom_id res chain seq x y z
N GLY A 1 11.63 3.47 -12.94
CA GLY A 1 12.35 2.86 -14.10
C GLY A 1 11.39 2.54 -15.24
N GLY A 2 10.46 1.59 -15.09
CA GLY A 2 9.60 1.09 -16.18
C GLY A 2 8.80 2.16 -16.94
N ILE A 3 8.22 3.14 -16.24
CA ILE A 3 7.49 4.24 -16.87
C ILE A 3 8.45 5.10 -17.73
N ALA A 4 9.59 5.49 -17.18
CA ALA A 4 10.59 6.26 -17.91
C ALA A 4 11.12 5.48 -19.14
N ASP A 5 11.36 4.18 -18.99
CA ASP A 5 11.77 3.30 -20.07
C ASP A 5 10.73 3.24 -21.21
N THR A 6 9.45 3.18 -20.86
CA THR A 6 8.36 3.24 -21.84
C THR A 6 8.31 4.60 -22.56
N LEU A 7 8.49 5.71 -21.83
CA LEU A 7 8.50 7.05 -22.42
C LEU A 7 9.68 7.25 -23.37
N ILE A 8 10.86 6.74 -23.01
CA ILE A 8 12.05 6.79 -23.88
C ILE A 8 11.83 5.93 -25.12
N SER A 9 11.35 4.71 -24.96
CA SER A 9 11.12 3.75 -26.05
C SER A 9 10.10 4.26 -27.09
N ASN A 10 9.11 5.04 -26.68
CA ASN A 10 8.10 5.60 -27.58
C ASN A 10 8.41 7.04 -28.04
N GLY A 11 9.60 7.55 -27.70
CA GLY A 11 10.06 8.88 -28.10
C GLY A 11 9.40 10.06 -27.37
N ALA A 12 8.71 9.80 -26.25
CA ALA A 12 8.07 10.83 -25.45
C ALA A 12 9.00 11.50 -24.43
N MET A 13 10.17 10.92 -24.21
CA MET A 13 11.22 11.44 -23.32
C MET A 13 12.60 11.10 -23.91
N ASP A 14 13.55 12.02 -23.80
CA ASP A 14 14.92 11.89 -24.34
C ASP A 14 15.99 11.84 -23.23
N LYS A 15 15.56 11.84 -21.97
CA LYS A 15 16.44 11.79 -20.79
C LYS A 15 16.16 10.54 -19.98
N GLY A 16 17.20 9.94 -19.43
CA GLY A 16 17.08 8.94 -18.39
C GLY A 16 16.77 9.55 -17.02
N ILE A 17 16.66 8.70 -16.02
CA ILE A 17 16.42 9.10 -14.64
C ILE A 17 17.63 8.79 -13.77
N THR A 18 17.86 9.62 -12.76
CA THR A 18 18.80 9.36 -11.67
C THR A 18 18.08 8.61 -10.56
N CYS A 19 18.59 7.45 -10.18
CA CYS A 19 18.14 6.72 -8.98
C CYS A 19 18.94 7.22 -7.78
N VAL A 20 18.24 7.53 -6.68
CA VAL A 20 18.88 8.02 -5.46
C VAL A 20 18.51 7.12 -4.30
N GLU A 21 19.50 6.51 -3.66
CA GLU A 21 19.30 5.69 -2.48
C GLU A 21 19.59 6.49 -1.22
N THR A 22 18.64 6.48 -0.28
CA THR A 22 18.72 7.27 0.95
C THR A 22 18.91 6.42 2.22
N PHE A 23 18.81 5.10 2.10
CA PHE A 23 18.82 4.20 3.27
C PHE A 23 19.79 3.03 3.14
N ASP A 24 19.68 2.26 2.07
CA ASP A 24 20.44 1.03 1.86
C ASP A 24 21.39 1.15 0.67
N PHE A 25 22.56 1.71 0.93
CA PHE A 25 23.55 2.01 -0.11
C PHE A 25 24.09 0.76 -0.81
N ASP A 26 23.95 -0.43 -0.21
CA ASP A 26 24.28 -1.70 -0.87
C ASP A 26 23.48 -1.90 -2.17
N VAL A 27 22.30 -1.29 -2.29
CA VAL A 27 21.51 -1.34 -3.53
C VAL A 27 22.27 -0.70 -4.68
N VAL A 28 22.91 0.44 -4.47
CA VAL A 28 23.75 1.08 -5.48
C VAL A 28 24.97 0.23 -5.78
N ASP A 29 25.70 -0.19 -4.73
CA ASP A 29 27.00 -0.86 -4.87
C ASP A 29 26.88 -2.30 -5.41
N LYS A 30 25.77 -3.01 -5.12
CA LYS A 30 25.62 -4.44 -5.45
C LYS A 30 24.61 -4.70 -6.58
N ILE A 31 23.68 -3.75 -6.85
CA ILE A 31 22.63 -3.96 -7.84
C ILE A 31 22.77 -3.00 -9.02
N TYR A 32 22.96 -1.70 -8.80
CA TYR A 32 23.01 -0.77 -9.93
C TYR A 32 24.39 -0.70 -10.58
N ALA A 33 25.44 -0.44 -9.82
CA ALA A 33 26.79 -0.25 -10.36
C ALA A 33 27.35 -1.49 -11.08
N PRO A 34 27.23 -2.73 -10.56
CA PRO A 34 27.77 -3.90 -11.25
C PRO A 34 27.07 -4.25 -12.56
N TYR A 35 25.83 -3.76 -12.78
CA TYR A 35 25.00 -4.05 -13.95
C TYR A 35 24.78 -2.84 -14.85
N ASP A 36 25.66 -1.84 -14.81
CA ASP A 36 25.56 -0.61 -15.61
C ASP A 36 24.18 0.11 -15.45
N ASN A 37 23.60 0.05 -14.26
CA ASN A 37 22.25 0.54 -13.93
C ASN A 37 21.11 -0.15 -14.70
N LEU A 38 21.35 -1.27 -15.35
CA LEU A 38 20.33 -2.08 -16.00
C LEU A 38 19.58 -2.91 -14.96
N VAL A 39 18.27 -3.00 -15.11
CA VAL A 39 17.41 -3.82 -14.26
C VAL A 39 16.53 -4.72 -15.13
N LEU A 40 16.46 -6.01 -14.83
CA LEU A 40 15.57 -6.93 -15.53
C LEU A 40 14.18 -6.90 -14.89
N GLY A 41 13.19 -6.40 -15.61
CA GLY A 41 11.78 -6.51 -15.24
C GLY A 41 11.20 -7.84 -15.69
N VAL A 42 10.60 -8.59 -14.77
CA VAL A 42 9.92 -9.86 -15.03
C VAL A 42 8.46 -9.74 -14.62
N THR A 43 7.56 -9.73 -15.59
CA THR A 43 6.12 -9.69 -15.34
C THR A 43 5.60 -11.12 -15.22
N LEU A 44 4.98 -11.43 -14.08
CA LEU A 44 4.40 -12.74 -13.78
C LEU A 44 2.90 -12.73 -14.10
N LYS A 45 2.50 -13.53 -15.09
CA LYS A 45 1.10 -13.64 -15.50
C LYS A 45 0.39 -14.80 -14.81
N ALA A 46 -0.92 -14.71 -14.67
CA ALA A 46 -1.74 -15.72 -14.01
C ALA A 46 -1.72 -17.10 -14.72
N ASP A 47 -1.45 -17.13 -16.04
CA ASP A 47 -1.29 -18.35 -16.84
C ASP A 47 0.09 -19.03 -16.68
N GLY A 48 0.97 -18.44 -15.86
CA GLY A 48 2.35 -18.93 -15.66
C GLY A 48 3.36 -18.43 -16.68
N SER A 49 2.93 -17.72 -17.71
CA SER A 49 3.85 -17.08 -18.64
C SER A 49 4.52 -15.87 -18.02
N THR A 50 5.70 -15.51 -18.52
CA THR A 50 6.45 -14.36 -18.04
C THR A 50 6.87 -13.48 -19.21
N ASP A 51 6.67 -12.16 -19.07
CA ASP A 51 7.30 -11.18 -19.94
C ASP A 51 8.58 -10.68 -19.29
N LYS A 52 9.65 -10.56 -20.07
CA LYS A 52 10.94 -10.10 -19.60
C LYS A 52 11.36 -8.86 -20.39
N LYS A 53 11.79 -7.82 -19.69
CA LYS A 53 12.23 -6.58 -20.31
C LYS A 53 13.42 -6.01 -19.55
N VAL A 54 14.49 -5.67 -20.26
CA VAL A 54 15.58 -4.90 -19.68
C VAL A 54 15.14 -3.43 -19.57
N ILE A 55 15.19 -2.90 -18.36
CA ILE A 55 14.92 -1.50 -18.06
C ILE A 55 16.24 -0.76 -18.10
N ALA A 56 16.41 0.13 -19.09
CA ALA A 56 17.63 0.88 -19.36
C ALA A 56 17.47 2.39 -19.15
N SER A 57 16.39 2.81 -18.52
CA SER A 57 16.10 4.23 -18.26
C SER A 57 16.87 4.81 -17.08
N LEU A 58 17.55 4.00 -16.27
CA LEU A 58 18.37 4.46 -15.14
C LEU A 58 19.76 4.82 -15.66
N THR A 59 20.07 6.12 -15.72
CA THR A 59 21.35 6.59 -16.28
C THR A 59 22.46 6.71 -15.25
N GLU A 60 22.08 6.89 -13.99
CA GLU A 60 23.00 6.93 -12.86
C GLU A 60 22.28 6.50 -11.57
N ALA A 61 23.05 5.98 -10.62
CA ALA A 61 22.59 5.67 -9.28
C ALA A 61 23.52 6.31 -8.24
N ILE A 62 22.96 7.05 -7.29
CA ILE A 62 23.69 7.89 -6.34
C ILE A 62 23.28 7.51 -4.91
N LYS A 63 24.27 7.44 -4.02
CA LYS A 63 24.05 7.32 -2.58
C LYS A 63 23.87 8.71 -1.99
N ALA A 64 22.75 8.97 -1.33
CA ALA A 64 22.47 10.27 -0.74
C ALA A 64 23.19 10.44 0.60
N GLN A 65 24.51 10.59 0.54
CA GLN A 65 25.38 10.76 1.70
C GLN A 65 25.96 12.17 1.73
N SER A 66 25.47 13.00 2.65
CA SER A 66 25.96 14.38 2.80
C SER A 66 27.45 14.49 3.17
N ASN A 67 28.03 13.43 3.72
CA ASN A 67 29.45 13.33 4.06
C ASN A 67 30.35 12.77 2.95
N VAL A 68 29.79 12.42 1.78
CA VAL A 68 30.53 11.99 0.58
C VAL A 68 30.44 13.10 -0.45
N GLU A 69 31.48 13.93 -0.53
CA GLU A 69 31.46 15.17 -1.27
C GLU A 69 31.08 15.03 -2.76
N ALA A 70 31.62 14.02 -3.44
CA ALA A 70 31.37 13.83 -4.88
C ALA A 70 29.89 13.52 -5.16
N GLU A 71 29.29 12.61 -4.41
CA GLU A 71 27.89 12.21 -4.56
C GLU A 71 26.94 13.34 -4.14
N TRP A 72 27.26 14.02 -3.03
CA TRP A 72 26.46 15.14 -2.54
C TRP A 72 26.49 16.34 -3.50
N ASN A 73 27.64 16.66 -4.07
CA ASN A 73 27.76 17.72 -5.08
C ASN A 73 26.98 17.38 -6.36
N ARG A 74 26.98 16.11 -6.77
CA ARG A 74 26.15 15.67 -7.90
C ARG A 74 24.66 15.84 -7.63
N LEU A 75 24.18 15.51 -6.44
CA LEU A 75 22.79 15.72 -6.04
C LEU A 75 22.43 17.22 -6.02
N LYS A 76 23.32 18.07 -5.49
CA LYS A 76 23.14 19.53 -5.53
C LYS A 76 23.03 20.03 -6.96
N GLU A 77 23.92 19.59 -7.86
CA GLU A 77 23.89 19.96 -9.27
C GLU A 77 22.54 19.61 -9.93
N ILE A 78 22.02 18.39 -9.66
CA ILE A 78 20.72 17.95 -10.17
C ILE A 78 19.60 18.87 -9.66
N PHE A 79 19.55 19.16 -8.36
CA PHE A 79 18.48 19.97 -7.78
C PHE A 79 18.58 21.45 -8.15
N GLN A 80 19.79 21.97 -8.37
CA GLN A 80 20.02 23.35 -8.85
C GLN A 80 19.65 23.52 -10.32
N ASN A 81 19.59 22.43 -11.09
CA ASN A 81 19.18 22.50 -12.48
C ASN A 81 17.71 22.92 -12.59
N LYS A 82 17.47 24.08 -13.23
CA LYS A 82 16.12 24.62 -13.44
C LYS A 82 15.22 23.71 -14.28
N ASP A 83 15.80 22.84 -15.11
CA ASP A 83 15.07 21.94 -16.00
C ASP A 83 14.59 20.67 -15.29
N LEU A 84 14.98 20.44 -14.02
CA LEU A 84 14.42 19.37 -13.20
C LEU A 84 12.93 19.63 -12.95
N GLN A 85 12.07 18.77 -13.44
CA GLN A 85 10.61 18.93 -13.40
C GLN A 85 9.97 18.23 -12.22
N MET A 86 10.47 17.03 -11.86
CA MET A 86 9.91 16.24 -10.77
C MET A 86 10.95 15.33 -10.13
N ILE A 87 10.71 15.01 -8.87
CA ILE A 87 11.34 13.89 -8.16
C ILE A 87 10.23 12.97 -7.62
N SER A 88 10.52 11.69 -7.52
CA SER A 88 9.53 10.71 -7.04
C SER A 88 10.10 9.78 -5.98
N PHE A 89 9.21 9.25 -5.14
CA PHE A 89 9.54 8.40 -3.99
C PHE A 89 8.82 7.06 -4.06
N THR A 90 9.55 6.00 -3.68
CA THR A 90 9.03 4.67 -3.35
C THR A 90 9.77 4.16 -2.12
N ILE A 91 9.45 4.71 -0.96
CA ILE A 91 10.18 4.49 0.31
C ILE A 91 9.32 3.82 1.38
N THR A 92 8.11 3.41 1.02
CA THR A 92 7.04 2.91 1.89
C THR A 92 6.49 3.96 2.86
N GLU A 93 5.30 3.74 3.41
CA GLU A 93 4.66 4.70 4.32
C GLU A 93 5.52 5.07 5.54
N LYS A 94 6.33 4.12 6.04
CA LYS A 94 7.22 4.35 7.17
C LYS A 94 8.34 5.37 6.87
N GLY A 95 8.73 5.51 5.61
CA GLY A 95 9.78 6.45 5.18
C GLY A 95 9.39 7.92 5.34
N TYR A 96 8.09 8.22 5.43
CA TYR A 96 7.59 9.59 5.65
C TYR A 96 7.48 9.95 7.14
N ALA A 97 7.48 8.97 8.05
CA ALA A 97 7.27 9.22 9.46
C ALA A 97 8.47 9.90 10.11
N LEU A 98 8.25 11.04 10.76
CA LEU A 98 9.27 11.75 11.54
C LEU A 98 9.20 11.42 13.02
N LYS A 99 8.04 10.96 13.52
CA LYS A 99 7.75 10.74 14.94
C LYS A 99 7.19 9.35 15.17
N GLY A 100 7.44 8.84 16.36
CA GLY A 100 6.82 7.63 16.87
C GLY A 100 5.36 7.87 17.31
N ALA A 101 4.69 6.79 17.73
CA ALA A 101 3.31 6.82 18.20
C ALA A 101 3.13 7.70 19.47
N ASP A 102 4.19 7.92 20.23
CA ASP A 102 4.24 8.79 21.41
C ASP A 102 4.38 10.28 21.05
N GLY A 103 4.48 10.61 19.76
CA GLY A 103 4.67 11.98 19.27
C GLY A 103 6.09 12.52 19.34
N THR A 104 7.05 11.73 19.80
CA THR A 104 8.47 12.12 19.85
C THR A 104 9.15 11.87 18.50
N TYR A 105 10.11 12.74 18.14
CA TYR A 105 10.92 12.52 16.94
C TYR A 105 11.76 11.25 17.08
N PHE A 106 11.88 10.49 16.00
CA PHE A 106 12.86 9.41 15.97
C PHE A 106 14.28 9.96 16.21
N PRO A 107 15.17 9.23 16.89
CA PRO A 107 16.52 9.72 17.23
C PRO A 107 17.31 10.21 16.01
N PHE A 108 17.18 9.53 14.86
CA PHE A 108 17.87 9.94 13.63
C PHE A 108 17.26 11.22 13.03
N ILE A 109 15.94 11.43 13.16
CA ILE A 109 15.27 12.68 12.74
C ILE A 109 15.66 13.83 13.68
N GLN A 110 15.71 13.58 14.99
CA GLN A 110 16.18 14.60 15.95
C GLN A 110 17.62 15.01 15.64
N SER A 111 18.47 14.06 15.28
CA SER A 111 19.85 14.34 14.84
C SER A 111 19.89 15.23 13.60
N ASP A 112 19.04 14.98 12.59
CA ASP A 112 18.94 15.82 11.39
C ASP A 112 18.46 17.23 11.72
N ILE A 113 17.48 17.36 12.61
CA ILE A 113 16.98 18.66 13.10
C ILE A 113 18.11 19.44 13.80
N ASP A 114 18.89 18.77 14.64
CA ASP A 114 19.93 19.42 15.45
C ASP A 114 21.17 19.82 14.63
N ASN A 115 21.49 19.09 13.58
CA ASN A 115 22.68 19.31 12.76
C ASN A 115 22.46 20.13 11.48
N GLY A 116 21.22 20.33 11.06
CA GLY A 116 20.88 21.14 9.90
C GLY A 116 21.12 20.48 8.53
N PRO A 117 20.87 21.21 7.43
CA PRO A 117 20.88 20.65 6.07
C PRO A 117 22.23 20.10 5.59
N GLU A 118 23.35 20.58 6.13
CA GLU A 118 24.69 20.11 5.71
C GLU A 118 24.98 18.67 6.18
N LYS A 119 24.27 18.19 7.19
CA LYS A 119 24.45 16.84 7.76
C LYS A 119 23.18 15.99 7.65
N ALA A 120 22.31 16.31 6.70
CA ALA A 120 21.09 15.56 6.47
C ALA A 120 21.39 14.08 6.19
N GLY A 121 20.70 13.18 6.90
CA GLY A 121 20.90 11.73 6.80
C GLY A 121 19.64 10.94 6.50
N SER A 122 18.47 11.35 6.97
CA SER A 122 17.20 10.71 6.64
C SER A 122 16.67 11.16 5.28
N ALA A 123 15.83 10.34 4.64
CA ALA A 123 15.26 10.64 3.33
C ALA A 123 14.59 12.03 3.28
N MET A 124 13.77 12.35 4.28
CA MET A 124 13.07 13.64 4.32
C MET A 124 14.01 14.81 4.55
N ALA A 125 15.03 14.66 5.40
CA ALA A 125 16.05 15.67 5.61
C ALA A 125 16.91 15.88 4.38
N VAL A 126 17.34 14.83 3.70
CA VAL A 126 18.10 14.89 2.44
C VAL A 126 17.33 15.68 1.39
N VAL A 127 16.06 15.35 1.18
CA VAL A 127 15.24 16.07 0.18
C VAL A 127 15.02 17.53 0.58
N CYS A 128 14.75 17.79 1.85
CA CYS A 128 14.62 19.17 2.34
C CYS A 128 15.91 19.98 2.13
N ALA A 129 17.08 19.38 2.40
CA ALA A 129 18.38 20.01 2.18
C ALA A 129 18.62 20.33 0.68
N LEU A 130 18.28 19.39 -0.20
CA LEU A 130 18.42 19.58 -1.64
C LEU A 130 17.42 20.59 -2.21
N LEU A 131 16.21 20.67 -1.65
CA LEU A 131 15.26 21.75 -1.95
C LEU A 131 15.79 23.12 -1.49
N HIS A 132 16.51 23.17 -0.37
CA HIS A 132 17.18 24.40 0.06
C HIS A 132 18.29 24.82 -0.91
N GLU A 133 19.05 23.87 -1.46
CA GLU A 133 20.02 24.15 -2.53
C GLU A 133 19.33 24.71 -3.80
N ARG A 134 18.17 24.14 -4.17
CA ARG A 134 17.36 24.64 -5.29
C ARG A 134 16.82 26.05 -5.03
N PHE A 135 16.37 26.30 -3.82
CA PHE A 135 15.93 27.62 -3.38
C PHE A 135 17.06 28.66 -3.52
N LYS A 136 18.26 28.36 -3.03
CA LYS A 136 19.46 29.23 -3.15
C LYS A 136 19.86 29.45 -4.61
N ALA A 137 19.66 28.49 -5.49
CA ALA A 137 19.99 28.56 -6.91
C ALA A 137 18.99 29.36 -7.75
N GLY A 138 17.94 29.93 -7.17
CA GLY A 138 17.00 30.79 -7.88
C GLY A 138 15.53 30.39 -7.80
N LYS A 139 15.16 29.52 -6.88
CA LYS A 139 13.76 29.13 -6.58
C LYS A 139 13.00 28.53 -7.76
N ALA A 140 13.68 27.77 -8.64
CA ALA A 140 12.98 27.10 -9.75
C ALA A 140 11.90 26.14 -9.22
N PRO A 141 10.69 26.12 -9.79
CA PRO A 141 9.62 25.26 -9.30
C PRO A 141 9.92 23.77 -9.46
N LEU A 142 9.29 22.92 -8.63
CA LEU A 142 9.49 21.46 -8.65
C LEU A 142 8.24 20.72 -8.16
N ALA A 143 7.95 19.58 -8.77
CA ALA A 143 6.99 18.62 -8.23
C ALA A 143 7.71 17.51 -7.45
N VAL A 144 7.22 17.22 -6.23
CA VAL A 144 7.74 16.22 -5.30
C VAL A 144 6.66 15.18 -5.09
N VAL A 145 6.80 14.02 -5.74
CA VAL A 145 5.71 13.05 -5.94
C VAL A 145 5.94 11.78 -5.14
N SER A 146 5.06 11.47 -4.20
CA SER A 146 5.02 10.13 -3.61
C SER A 146 4.36 9.15 -4.57
N MET A 147 5.01 8.00 -4.80
CA MET A 147 4.47 6.86 -5.55
C MET A 147 4.32 5.64 -4.64
N ASP A 148 4.10 5.86 -3.35
CA ASP A 148 3.84 4.81 -2.37
C ASP A 148 2.34 4.56 -2.20
N ASN A 149 1.97 3.30 -2.01
CA ASN A 149 0.60 2.89 -1.78
C ASN A 149 0.19 3.17 -0.32
N CYS A 150 -0.03 4.42 0.00
CA CYS A 150 -0.58 4.84 1.29
C CYS A 150 -1.54 6.02 1.09
N SER A 151 -2.53 6.10 1.94
CA SER A 151 -3.58 7.11 1.85
C SER A 151 -3.02 8.52 2.01
N HIS A 152 -3.47 9.43 1.15
CA HIS A 152 -3.05 10.85 1.12
C HIS A 152 -1.53 11.01 1.10
N ASN A 153 -0.87 10.22 0.27
CA ASN A 153 0.60 10.14 0.23
C ASN A 153 1.29 11.48 -0.04
N GLY A 154 0.75 12.31 -0.92
CA GLY A 154 1.28 13.64 -1.20
C GLY A 154 1.20 14.59 0.00
N GLU A 155 0.12 14.51 0.80
CA GLU A 155 -0.02 15.27 2.04
C GLU A 155 1.00 14.80 3.09
N LYS A 156 1.16 13.49 3.28
CA LYS A 156 2.18 12.93 4.20
C LYS A 156 3.57 13.41 3.84
N LEU A 157 3.94 13.32 2.56
CA LEU A 157 5.23 13.78 2.06
C LEU A 157 5.42 15.28 2.29
N ARG A 158 4.43 16.11 1.94
CA ARG A 158 4.44 17.55 2.16
C ARG A 158 4.66 17.89 3.63
N ASN A 159 3.86 17.29 4.51
CA ASN A 159 3.93 17.57 5.95
C ASN A 159 5.30 17.19 6.53
N SER A 160 5.90 16.11 6.08
CA SER A 160 7.21 15.68 6.55
C SER A 160 8.33 16.62 6.13
N ILE A 161 8.34 17.03 4.86
CA ILE A 161 9.35 17.99 4.34
C ILE A 161 9.16 19.37 4.97
N LEU A 162 7.91 19.83 5.06
CA LEU A 162 7.61 21.14 5.65
C LEU A 162 7.97 21.18 7.13
N THR A 163 7.65 20.13 7.89
CA THR A 163 8.06 20.03 9.31
C THR A 163 9.57 20.11 9.45
N MET A 164 10.33 19.41 8.62
CA MET A 164 11.78 19.47 8.63
C MET A 164 12.31 20.89 8.36
N ALA A 165 11.74 21.57 7.36
CA ALA A 165 12.11 22.95 7.03
C ALA A 165 11.79 23.93 8.18
N GLU A 166 10.63 23.79 8.81
CA GLU A 166 10.20 24.59 9.96
C GLU A 166 11.10 24.39 11.19
N GLU A 167 11.48 23.14 11.48
CA GLU A 167 12.41 22.87 12.58
C GLU A 167 13.80 23.45 12.31
N TRP A 168 14.31 23.37 11.07
CA TRP A 168 15.55 24.02 10.69
C TRP A 168 15.48 25.55 10.73
N ASN A 169 14.35 26.13 10.33
CA ASN A 169 14.12 27.57 10.43
C ASN A 169 14.13 28.04 11.88
N LYS A 170 13.44 27.36 12.81
CA LYS A 170 13.47 27.66 14.25
C LYS A 170 14.87 27.65 14.84
N LYS A 171 15.77 26.84 14.28
CA LYS A 171 17.19 26.78 14.68
C LYS A 171 18.09 27.76 13.93
N GLY A 172 17.56 28.49 12.96
CA GLY A 172 18.32 29.46 12.16
C GLY A 172 19.19 28.84 11.07
N PHE A 173 18.95 27.59 10.69
CA PHE A 173 19.68 26.95 9.59
C PHE A 173 19.16 27.34 8.21
N VAL A 174 17.90 27.72 8.10
CA VAL A 174 17.25 28.11 6.84
C VAL A 174 16.40 29.36 7.03
N GLU A 175 16.18 30.11 5.95
CA GLU A 175 15.47 31.36 5.91
C GLU A 175 13.93 31.18 5.94
N ASP A 176 13.19 32.19 6.40
CA ASP A 176 11.71 32.20 6.37
C ASP A 176 11.19 32.07 4.93
N GLU A 177 11.88 32.68 3.97
CA GLU A 177 11.56 32.61 2.55
C GLU A 177 11.70 31.21 1.96
N PHE A 178 12.55 30.35 2.53
CA PHE A 178 12.63 28.95 2.13
C PHE A 178 11.41 28.17 2.59
N VAL A 179 10.95 28.39 3.81
CA VAL A 179 9.70 27.76 4.31
C VAL A 179 8.52 28.24 3.47
N ALA A 180 8.46 29.52 3.12
CA ALA A 180 7.44 30.06 2.23
C ALA A 180 7.49 29.43 0.82
N TYR A 181 8.69 29.23 0.25
CA TYR A 181 8.89 28.57 -1.04
C TYR A 181 8.35 27.13 -1.06
N ILE A 182 8.63 26.33 -0.02
CA ILE A 182 8.11 24.97 0.09
C ILE A 182 6.59 24.95 0.33
N SER A 183 6.07 25.92 1.06
CA SER A 183 4.65 26.02 1.41
C SER A 183 3.75 26.40 0.24
N ASP A 184 4.30 27.12 -0.73
CA ASP A 184 3.60 27.57 -1.92
C ASP A 184 3.58 26.48 -3.00
N GLU A 185 2.43 25.85 -3.19
CA GLU A 185 2.24 24.79 -4.19
C GLU A 185 2.42 25.25 -5.65
N ALA A 186 2.47 26.56 -5.90
CA ALA A 186 2.87 27.11 -7.20
C ALA A 186 4.40 27.07 -7.42
N GLN A 187 5.17 26.88 -6.36
CA GLN A 187 6.63 26.75 -6.38
C GLN A 187 7.04 25.28 -6.16
N VAL A 188 6.62 24.67 -5.06
CA VAL A 188 6.88 23.26 -4.75
C VAL A 188 5.55 22.55 -4.55
N SER A 189 5.16 21.75 -5.53
CA SER A 189 3.93 20.96 -5.42
C SER A 189 4.20 19.57 -4.88
N PHE A 190 3.18 19.00 -4.23
CA PHE A 190 3.19 17.64 -3.71
C PHE A 190 1.98 16.89 -4.28
N PRO A 191 2.02 16.53 -5.58
CA PRO A 191 0.92 15.84 -6.22
C PRO A 191 0.55 14.56 -5.48
N TRP A 192 -0.74 14.36 -5.25
CA TRP A 192 -1.24 13.12 -4.70
C TRP A 192 -1.22 12.04 -5.78
N SER A 193 -0.99 10.82 -5.38
CA SER A 193 -1.07 9.68 -6.31
C SER A 193 -1.77 8.48 -5.69
N MET A 194 -2.40 7.69 -6.54
CA MET A 194 -2.85 6.34 -6.22
C MET A 194 -2.06 5.38 -7.10
N ILE A 195 -1.34 4.47 -6.47
CA ILE A 195 -0.63 3.40 -7.16
C ILE A 195 -1.20 2.04 -6.76
N ASP A 196 -1.33 1.17 -7.72
CA ASP A 196 -1.72 -0.21 -7.51
C ASP A 196 -0.94 -1.11 -8.46
N LYS A 197 0.15 -1.67 -7.95
CA LYS A 197 0.98 -2.68 -8.58
C LYS A 197 1.72 -3.47 -7.51
N ILE A 198 1.58 -4.78 -7.55
CA ILE A 198 2.27 -5.66 -6.62
C ILE A 198 3.65 -6.03 -7.18
N THR A 199 4.70 -5.74 -6.41
CA THR A 199 6.08 -6.11 -6.68
C THR A 199 6.61 -6.89 -5.47
N PRO A 200 6.43 -8.22 -5.41
CA PRO A 200 6.91 -9.01 -4.30
C PRO A 200 8.45 -9.06 -4.27
N ARG A 201 9.00 -9.54 -3.18
CA ARG A 201 10.44 -9.79 -3.08
C ARG A 201 10.91 -10.67 -4.24
N PRO A 202 12.17 -10.52 -4.71
CA PRO A 202 12.74 -11.39 -5.73
C PRO A 202 12.50 -12.87 -5.40
N ALA A 203 11.77 -13.58 -6.26
CA ALA A 203 11.39 -14.96 -6.02
C ALA A 203 12.50 -15.91 -6.50
N GLU A 204 12.83 -16.92 -5.70
CA GLU A 204 13.83 -17.93 -6.04
C GLU A 204 13.45 -18.72 -7.31
N SER A 205 12.17 -18.97 -7.51
CA SER A 205 11.65 -19.61 -8.72
C SER A 205 11.89 -18.77 -9.98
N VAL A 206 11.76 -17.45 -9.87
CA VAL A 206 12.08 -16.52 -10.97
C VAL A 206 13.58 -16.54 -11.24
N CYS A 207 14.41 -16.48 -10.21
CA CYS A 207 15.86 -16.57 -10.34
C CYS A 207 16.27 -17.83 -11.11
N LYS A 208 15.81 -19.00 -10.70
CA LYS A 208 16.08 -20.28 -11.38
C LYS A 208 15.64 -20.28 -12.86
N SER A 209 14.44 -19.76 -13.12
CA SER A 209 13.93 -19.64 -14.48
C SER A 209 14.78 -18.73 -15.37
N LEU A 210 15.40 -17.70 -14.81
CA LEU A 210 16.32 -16.81 -15.53
C LEU A 210 17.69 -17.47 -15.75
N GLU A 211 18.20 -18.20 -14.78
CA GLU A 211 19.45 -18.99 -14.90
C GLU A 211 19.33 -20.06 -15.99
N GLU A 212 18.19 -20.75 -16.09
CA GLU A 212 17.90 -21.71 -17.16
C GLU A 212 17.90 -21.08 -18.55
N LEU A 213 17.68 -19.78 -18.66
CA LEU A 213 17.78 -19.01 -19.90
C LEU A 213 19.20 -18.50 -20.17
N GLY A 214 20.17 -18.83 -19.31
CA GLY A 214 21.58 -18.44 -19.45
C GLY A 214 21.87 -17.02 -18.95
N ILE A 215 20.98 -16.44 -18.11
CA ILE A 215 21.26 -15.16 -17.46
C ILE A 215 22.04 -15.46 -16.19
N GLU A 216 23.27 -15.00 -16.13
CA GLU A 216 24.20 -15.25 -15.03
C GLU A 216 24.21 -14.11 -14.00
N ASP A 217 24.76 -14.37 -12.82
CA ASP A 217 25.00 -13.39 -11.73
C ASP A 217 23.77 -12.64 -11.21
N ILE A 218 22.60 -13.29 -11.27
CA ILE A 218 21.32 -12.68 -10.89
C ILE A 218 20.83 -13.12 -9.51
N ALA A 219 21.61 -13.88 -8.77
CA ALA A 219 21.22 -14.39 -7.46
C ALA A 219 20.86 -13.24 -6.50
N PRO A 220 19.76 -13.38 -5.74
CA PRO A 220 19.40 -12.39 -4.72
C PRO A 220 20.48 -12.24 -3.65
N VAL A 221 20.65 -11.02 -3.17
CA VAL A 221 21.65 -10.64 -2.16
C VAL A 221 20.95 -10.10 -0.93
N ILE A 222 21.40 -10.48 0.26
CA ILE A 222 20.99 -9.85 1.51
C ILE A 222 21.99 -8.75 1.84
N THR A 223 21.49 -7.53 2.01
CA THR A 223 22.31 -6.35 2.30
C THR A 223 22.74 -6.29 3.76
N SER A 224 23.63 -5.34 4.08
CA SER A 224 24.02 -5.00 5.45
C SER A 224 22.82 -4.51 6.31
N LYS A 225 21.81 -3.94 5.69
CA LYS A 225 20.54 -3.52 6.32
C LYS A 225 19.50 -4.65 6.40
N ARG A 226 19.86 -5.88 6.00
CA ARG A 226 18.97 -7.04 5.90
C ARG A 226 17.83 -6.88 4.89
N THR A 227 18.03 -6.03 3.89
CA THR A 227 17.16 -5.93 2.72
C THR A 227 17.51 -7.04 1.74
N TYR A 228 16.48 -7.64 1.15
CA TYR A 228 16.62 -8.70 0.14
C TYR A 228 16.46 -8.06 -1.24
N ILE A 229 17.51 -8.06 -2.04
CA ILE A 229 17.62 -7.36 -3.33
C ILE A 229 18.13 -8.28 -4.43
N ALA A 230 17.83 -7.98 -5.69
CA ALA A 230 18.31 -8.70 -6.86
C ALA A 230 18.45 -7.74 -8.06
N PRO A 231 19.25 -8.08 -9.08
CA PRO A 231 19.31 -7.30 -10.33
C PRO A 231 18.10 -7.52 -11.25
N PHE A 232 17.04 -8.14 -10.73
CA PHE A 232 15.75 -8.26 -11.38
C PHE A 232 14.62 -7.86 -10.43
N VAL A 233 13.50 -7.44 -11.01
CA VAL A 233 12.26 -7.14 -10.29
C VAL A 233 11.15 -7.98 -10.88
N ASN A 234 10.53 -8.82 -10.06
CA ASN A 234 9.31 -9.51 -10.46
C ASN A 234 8.07 -8.72 -10.02
N ALA A 235 7.08 -8.63 -10.89
CA ALA A 235 5.86 -7.85 -10.68
C ALA A 235 4.66 -8.51 -11.34
N GLU A 236 3.45 -8.15 -10.88
CA GLU A 236 2.22 -8.55 -11.57
C GLU A 236 2.05 -7.81 -12.91
N GLY A 237 1.14 -8.33 -13.77
CA GLY A 237 0.78 -7.69 -15.04
C GLY A 237 0.05 -6.37 -14.86
N PRO A 238 -1.09 -6.33 -14.15
CA PRO A 238 -1.87 -5.12 -13.94
C PRO A 238 -1.08 -4.00 -13.28
N GLN A 239 -1.34 -2.78 -13.73
CA GLN A 239 -0.69 -1.58 -13.20
C GLN A 239 -1.63 -0.39 -13.31
N TYR A 240 -1.93 0.22 -12.17
CA TYR A 240 -2.67 1.48 -12.11
C TYR A 240 -1.82 2.52 -11.40
N LEU A 241 -1.62 3.64 -12.05
CA LEU A 241 -1.00 4.82 -11.46
C LEU A 241 -1.81 6.05 -11.89
N VAL A 242 -2.37 6.71 -10.92
CA VAL A 242 -3.15 7.93 -11.07
C VAL A 242 -2.43 9.03 -10.31
N ILE A 243 -2.12 10.16 -10.94
CA ILE A 243 -1.38 11.26 -10.32
C ILE A 243 -2.17 12.56 -10.53
N GLU A 244 -2.21 13.38 -9.48
CA GLU A 244 -2.69 14.75 -9.56
C GLU A 244 -1.82 15.56 -10.53
N ASP A 245 -2.44 16.14 -11.56
CA ASP A 245 -1.72 16.92 -12.59
C ASP A 245 -1.40 18.35 -12.11
N ARG A 246 -0.48 18.43 -11.14
CA ARG A 246 -0.03 19.69 -10.54
C ARG A 246 1.49 19.79 -10.55
N PHE A 247 2.03 20.21 -11.67
CA PHE A 247 3.48 20.24 -11.95
C PHE A 247 3.91 21.67 -12.33
N PRO A 248 4.34 22.49 -11.38
CA PRO A 248 4.61 23.91 -11.60
C PRO A 248 5.79 24.19 -12.55
N ASN A 249 6.65 23.21 -12.81
CA ASN A 249 7.76 23.30 -13.79
C ASN A 249 7.52 22.42 -15.03
N GLY A 250 6.25 22.08 -15.33
CA GLY A 250 5.97 21.06 -16.33
C GLY A 250 6.34 19.64 -15.87
N ARG A 251 6.07 18.66 -16.72
CA ARG A 251 6.34 17.24 -16.45
C ARG A 251 6.59 16.44 -17.72
N PRO A 252 7.20 15.25 -17.63
CA PRO A 252 7.17 14.29 -18.72
C PRO A 252 5.74 13.92 -19.10
N ALA A 253 5.51 13.49 -20.34
CA ALA A 253 4.20 13.06 -20.85
C ALA A 253 3.82 11.68 -20.28
N LEU A 254 3.63 11.59 -18.95
CA LEU A 254 3.41 10.36 -18.20
C LEU A 254 2.22 9.55 -18.71
N GLU A 255 1.20 10.23 -19.26
CA GLU A 255 0.01 9.61 -19.87
C GLU A 255 0.38 8.73 -21.08
N LYS A 256 1.49 8.99 -21.77
CA LYS A 256 1.98 8.13 -22.85
C LYS A 256 2.60 6.81 -22.38
N ALA A 257 2.79 6.68 -21.08
CA ALA A 257 3.20 5.43 -20.43
C ALA A 257 2.07 4.79 -19.59
N GLY A 258 0.82 5.19 -19.85
CA GLY A 258 -0.35 4.60 -19.17
C GLY A 258 -0.66 5.18 -17.79
N VAL A 259 -0.04 6.32 -17.41
CA VAL A 259 -0.36 7.01 -16.16
C VAL A 259 -1.59 7.90 -16.37
N TYR A 260 -2.56 7.81 -15.46
CA TYR A 260 -3.72 8.69 -15.47
C TYR A 260 -3.39 10.02 -14.80
N MET A 261 -3.48 11.11 -15.54
CA MET A 261 -3.27 12.46 -15.03
C MET A 261 -4.62 13.13 -14.81
N THR A 262 -4.89 13.59 -13.58
CA THR A 262 -6.20 14.11 -13.21
C THR A 262 -6.11 15.11 -12.05
N ASP A 263 -7.24 15.56 -11.50
CA ASP A 263 -7.29 16.38 -10.30
C ASP A 263 -7.20 15.55 -9.01
N ARG A 264 -6.92 16.22 -7.88
CA ARG A 264 -6.78 15.60 -6.54
C ARG A 264 -8.03 14.86 -6.07
N ASP A 265 -9.21 15.41 -6.35
CA ASP A 265 -10.47 14.79 -5.96
C ASP A 265 -10.68 13.45 -6.66
N THR A 266 -10.35 13.38 -7.95
CA THR A 266 -10.41 12.16 -8.73
C THR A 266 -9.38 11.12 -8.26
N VAL A 267 -8.14 11.53 -7.89
CA VAL A 267 -7.16 10.62 -7.25
C VAL A 267 -7.75 10.00 -5.99
N ASN A 268 -8.38 10.81 -5.13
CA ASN A 268 -9.06 10.33 -3.92
C ASN A 268 -10.21 9.37 -4.23
N LYS A 269 -11.00 9.63 -5.26
CA LYS A 269 -12.10 8.75 -5.67
C LYS A 269 -11.56 7.39 -6.14
N VAL A 270 -10.45 7.35 -6.88
CA VAL A 270 -9.83 6.08 -7.28
C VAL A 270 -9.30 5.31 -6.07
N GLU A 271 -8.63 6.00 -5.14
CA GLU A 271 -8.18 5.37 -3.89
C GLU A 271 -9.38 4.81 -3.13
N ARG A 272 -10.45 5.60 -2.95
CA ARG A 272 -11.65 5.19 -2.23
C ARG A 272 -12.31 3.98 -2.90
N MET A 273 -12.50 3.99 -4.22
CA MET A 273 -13.01 2.85 -5.00
C MET A 273 -12.26 1.55 -4.67
N LYS A 274 -10.94 1.61 -4.69
CA LYS A 274 -10.07 0.47 -4.40
C LYS A 274 -10.20 0.01 -2.94
N VAL A 275 -10.10 0.95 -2.00
CA VAL A 275 -10.01 0.66 -0.56
C VAL A 275 -11.33 0.24 0.04
N THR A 276 -12.45 0.82 -0.40
CA THR A 276 -13.76 0.58 0.22
C THR A 276 -14.62 -0.46 -0.51
N THR A 277 -14.26 -0.81 -1.76
CA THR A 277 -15.12 -1.68 -2.58
C THR A 277 -14.35 -2.73 -3.37
N CYS A 278 -13.46 -2.30 -4.29
CA CYS A 278 -13.07 -3.17 -5.40
C CYS A 278 -11.89 -4.11 -5.12
N LEU A 279 -11.05 -3.85 -4.11
CA LEU A 279 -9.87 -4.68 -3.81
C LEU A 279 -9.75 -5.03 -2.33
N ASN A 280 -9.62 -4.03 -1.46
CA ASN A 280 -9.21 -4.26 -0.09
C ASN A 280 -10.24 -5.02 0.76
N PRO A 281 -11.57 -4.82 0.60
CA PRO A 281 -12.58 -5.63 1.28
C PRO A 281 -12.48 -7.11 0.92
N LEU A 282 -12.27 -7.40 -0.36
CA LEU A 282 -12.16 -8.78 -0.87
C LEU A 282 -10.97 -9.51 -0.26
N HIS A 283 -9.80 -8.86 -0.26
CA HIS A 283 -8.63 -9.39 0.42
C HIS A 283 -8.85 -9.61 1.92
N THR A 284 -9.57 -8.71 2.59
CA THR A 284 -9.84 -8.85 4.04
C THR A 284 -10.77 -10.03 4.31
N ALA A 285 -11.79 -10.21 3.49
CA ALA A 285 -12.71 -11.34 3.60
C ALA A 285 -11.97 -12.67 3.42
N LEU A 286 -11.16 -12.77 2.37
CA LEU A 286 -10.32 -13.94 2.11
C LEU A 286 -9.35 -14.20 3.28
N ALA A 287 -8.58 -13.19 3.70
CA ALA A 287 -7.60 -13.35 4.76
C ALA A 287 -8.22 -13.85 6.08
N THR A 288 -9.39 -13.32 6.42
CA THR A 288 -10.12 -13.72 7.63
C THR A 288 -10.48 -15.20 7.59
N TYR A 289 -11.13 -15.64 6.53
CA TYR A 289 -11.53 -17.03 6.39
C TYR A 289 -10.37 -17.95 6.03
N GLY A 290 -9.42 -17.48 5.24
CA GLY A 290 -8.23 -18.24 4.88
C GLY A 290 -7.41 -18.66 6.09
N CYS A 291 -7.19 -17.76 7.06
CA CYS A 291 -6.53 -18.12 8.32
C CYS A 291 -7.31 -19.20 9.08
N VAL A 292 -8.62 -19.04 9.23
CA VAL A 292 -9.47 -19.98 9.98
C VAL A 292 -9.59 -21.34 9.27
N LEU A 293 -9.61 -21.36 7.94
CA LEU A 293 -9.69 -22.59 7.15
C LEU A 293 -8.33 -23.24 6.87
N GLY A 294 -7.23 -22.62 7.34
CA GLY A 294 -5.88 -23.17 7.23
C GLY A 294 -5.19 -22.96 5.89
N TYR A 295 -5.63 -21.99 5.08
CA TYR A 295 -4.95 -21.62 3.86
C TYR A 295 -3.64 -20.87 4.13
N THR A 296 -2.70 -21.01 3.22
CA THR A 296 -1.38 -20.34 3.27
C THR A 296 -1.13 -19.44 2.06
N LEU A 297 -1.96 -19.53 1.03
CA LEU A 297 -1.90 -18.70 -0.18
C LEU A 297 -3.31 -18.22 -0.55
N ILE A 298 -3.44 -16.93 -0.80
CA ILE A 298 -4.70 -16.31 -1.27
C ILE A 298 -5.14 -16.89 -2.61
N ALA A 299 -4.22 -17.20 -3.51
CA ALA A 299 -4.55 -17.81 -4.80
C ALA A 299 -5.20 -19.20 -4.65
N ASP A 300 -4.89 -19.94 -3.58
CA ASP A 300 -5.52 -21.24 -3.32
C ASP A 300 -6.94 -21.07 -2.74
N GLU A 301 -7.20 -20.00 -2.00
CA GLU A 301 -8.54 -19.64 -1.54
C GLU A 301 -9.49 -19.37 -2.72
N MET A 302 -8.99 -18.82 -3.83
CA MET A 302 -9.81 -18.58 -5.03
C MET A 302 -10.19 -19.86 -5.79
N LYS A 303 -9.58 -21.00 -5.45
CA LYS A 303 -10.00 -22.34 -5.94
C LYS A 303 -11.10 -22.96 -5.10
N ASP A 304 -11.33 -22.39 -3.91
CA ASP A 304 -12.40 -22.78 -3.00
C ASP A 304 -13.72 -22.16 -3.47
N GLU A 305 -14.74 -23.01 -3.69
CA GLU A 305 -16.04 -22.59 -4.25
C GLU A 305 -16.71 -21.50 -3.39
N GLN A 306 -16.72 -21.67 -2.06
CA GLN A 306 -17.39 -20.73 -1.18
C GLN A 306 -16.63 -19.41 -1.04
N LEU A 307 -15.29 -19.45 -0.94
CA LEU A 307 -14.48 -18.25 -0.83
C LEU A 307 -14.46 -17.46 -2.14
N ASN A 308 -14.41 -18.15 -3.27
CA ASN A 308 -14.53 -17.52 -4.59
C ASN A 308 -15.88 -16.80 -4.73
N LYS A 309 -16.98 -17.49 -4.40
CA LYS A 309 -18.32 -16.91 -4.45
C LYS A 309 -18.48 -15.74 -3.45
N LEU A 310 -17.91 -15.85 -2.25
CA LEU A 310 -17.93 -14.79 -1.23
C LEU A 310 -17.42 -13.46 -1.80
N VAL A 311 -16.28 -13.45 -2.49
CA VAL A 311 -15.72 -12.22 -3.05
C VAL A 311 -16.52 -11.69 -4.25
N HIS A 312 -17.11 -12.58 -5.05
CA HIS A 312 -18.02 -12.20 -6.13
C HIS A 312 -19.33 -11.54 -5.64
N GLU A 313 -19.76 -11.88 -4.44
CA GLU A 313 -20.95 -11.28 -3.81
C GLU A 313 -20.60 -9.99 -3.03
N ILE A 314 -19.51 -9.97 -2.25
CA ILE A 314 -19.14 -8.80 -1.46
C ILE A 314 -18.83 -7.60 -2.36
N GLY A 315 -17.98 -7.73 -3.35
CA GLY A 315 -17.58 -6.64 -4.24
C GLY A 315 -18.69 -6.24 -5.21
N PRO A 316 -19.02 -7.11 -6.18
CA PRO A 316 -19.99 -6.82 -7.22
C PRO A 316 -21.43 -6.61 -6.75
N VAL A 317 -21.87 -7.25 -5.66
CA VAL A 317 -23.27 -7.20 -5.22
C VAL A 317 -23.47 -6.25 -4.04
N GLU A 318 -22.72 -6.40 -2.94
CA GLU A 318 -22.94 -5.56 -1.76
C GLU A 318 -22.18 -4.22 -1.85
N GLY A 319 -20.97 -4.20 -2.41
CA GLY A 319 -20.15 -3.00 -2.50
C GLY A 319 -20.47 -2.09 -3.69
N MET A 320 -20.70 -2.68 -4.85
CA MET A 320 -20.87 -1.93 -6.11
C MET A 320 -22.03 -0.91 -6.11
N PRO A 321 -23.20 -1.16 -5.50
CA PRO A 321 -24.29 -0.17 -5.45
C PRO A 321 -23.90 1.18 -4.83
N VAL A 322 -22.90 1.21 -3.98
CA VAL A 322 -22.41 2.42 -3.29
C VAL A 322 -20.96 2.76 -3.61
N VAL A 323 -20.41 2.16 -4.66
CA VAL A 323 -19.02 2.40 -5.06
C VAL A 323 -18.79 3.87 -5.42
N THR A 324 -17.64 4.38 -5.00
CA THR A 324 -17.18 5.69 -5.49
C THR A 324 -16.68 5.55 -6.92
N ASP A 325 -17.42 6.08 -7.90
CA ASP A 325 -17.00 6.08 -9.30
C ASP A 325 -16.07 7.27 -9.56
N PRO A 326 -14.81 7.04 -9.93
CA PRO A 326 -13.85 8.10 -10.24
C PRO A 326 -14.04 8.68 -11.64
N GLY A 327 -14.82 8.07 -12.53
CA GLY A 327 -15.07 8.51 -13.89
C GLY A 327 -13.94 8.27 -14.90
N ILE A 328 -12.72 7.94 -14.43
CA ILE A 328 -11.55 7.68 -15.29
C ILE A 328 -11.17 6.19 -15.34
N LEU A 329 -11.69 5.40 -14.42
CA LEU A 329 -11.56 3.96 -14.34
C LEU A 329 -12.95 3.39 -14.08
N SER A 330 -13.30 2.31 -14.75
CA SER A 330 -14.56 1.60 -14.52
C SER A 330 -14.45 0.75 -13.24
N PRO A 331 -15.22 1.02 -12.17
CA PRO A 331 -15.21 0.18 -10.99
C PRO A 331 -15.56 -1.27 -11.27
N ALA A 332 -16.48 -1.53 -12.21
CA ALA A 332 -16.90 -2.86 -12.61
C ALA A 332 -15.77 -3.64 -13.30
N GLU A 333 -15.05 -3.01 -14.23
CA GLU A 333 -13.89 -3.64 -14.89
C GLU A 333 -12.74 -3.85 -13.90
N PHE A 334 -12.53 -2.90 -12.98
CA PHE A 334 -11.50 -3.01 -11.97
C PHE A 334 -11.75 -4.18 -11.01
N VAL A 335 -12.97 -4.32 -10.48
CA VAL A 335 -13.31 -5.43 -9.56
C VAL A 335 -13.28 -6.78 -10.28
N ASP A 336 -13.69 -6.82 -11.54
CA ASP A 336 -13.61 -8.04 -12.37
C ASP A 336 -12.16 -8.49 -12.57
N GLU A 337 -11.25 -7.56 -12.91
CA GLU A 337 -9.83 -7.86 -13.04
C GLU A 337 -9.22 -8.32 -11.69
N VAL A 338 -9.61 -7.69 -10.58
CA VAL A 338 -9.17 -8.09 -9.24
C VAL A 338 -9.56 -9.52 -8.94
N ILE A 339 -10.82 -9.88 -9.13
CA ILE A 339 -11.35 -11.19 -8.75
C ILE A 339 -10.87 -12.30 -9.71
N ASN A 340 -10.83 -12.02 -11.02
CA ASN A 340 -10.60 -13.06 -12.02
C ASN A 340 -9.13 -13.15 -12.49
N THR A 341 -8.31 -12.13 -12.23
CA THR A 341 -6.92 -12.10 -12.72
C THR A 341 -5.90 -11.92 -11.61
N ARG A 342 -6.11 -10.99 -10.69
CA ARG A 342 -5.07 -10.59 -9.73
C ARG A 342 -5.04 -11.50 -8.50
N ILE A 343 -6.16 -11.66 -7.82
CA ILE A 343 -6.25 -12.49 -6.60
C ILE A 343 -5.93 -13.96 -6.89
N PRO A 344 -6.43 -14.58 -8.01
CA PRO A 344 -6.13 -15.97 -8.32
C PRO A 344 -4.72 -16.24 -8.81
N ASN A 345 -3.88 -15.21 -9.03
CA ASN A 345 -2.55 -15.38 -9.59
C ASN A 345 -1.60 -16.13 -8.64
N PRO A 346 -1.26 -17.41 -8.91
CA PRO A 346 -0.42 -18.21 -8.01
C PRO A 346 1.05 -17.78 -8.00
N PHE A 347 1.47 -16.97 -8.97
CA PHE A 347 2.82 -16.44 -9.07
C PHE A 347 3.03 -15.15 -8.27
N MET A 348 1.95 -14.65 -7.68
CA MET A 348 1.97 -13.52 -6.75
C MET A 348 1.70 -14.05 -5.33
N PRO A 349 2.71 -14.60 -4.64
CA PRO A 349 2.52 -15.31 -3.38
C PRO A 349 2.16 -14.31 -2.27
N ASP A 350 0.87 -14.21 -2.02
CA ASP A 350 0.33 -13.49 -0.87
C ASP A 350 -0.35 -14.44 0.09
N THR A 351 -0.21 -14.18 1.39
CA THR A 351 -0.71 -15.07 2.43
C THR A 351 -1.85 -14.42 3.21
N PRO A 352 -2.87 -15.19 3.60
CA PRO A 352 -3.93 -14.68 4.45
C PRO A 352 -3.39 -14.08 5.75
N GLN A 353 -2.35 -14.69 6.34
CA GLN A 353 -1.72 -14.22 7.58
C GLN A 353 -1.10 -12.81 7.42
N ARG A 354 -0.47 -12.53 6.28
CA ARG A 354 0.08 -11.19 6.00
C ARG A 354 -1.02 -10.15 5.85
N ILE A 355 -2.09 -10.49 5.14
CA ILE A 355 -3.22 -9.57 4.91
C ILE A 355 -4.03 -9.34 6.19
N ALA A 356 -4.14 -10.35 7.06
CA ALA A 356 -4.83 -10.25 8.34
C ALA A 356 -4.14 -9.35 9.38
N THR A 357 -2.88 -8.94 9.15
CA THR A 357 -2.19 -7.95 9.99
C THR A 357 -3.03 -6.67 10.07
N ASP A 358 -3.17 -6.11 11.28
CA ASP A 358 -3.89 -4.84 11.55
C ASP A 358 -5.36 -4.83 11.07
N THR A 359 -6.06 -5.97 11.07
CA THR A 359 -7.46 -6.04 10.59
C THR A 359 -8.40 -5.14 11.39
N SER A 360 -8.20 -5.02 12.70
CA SER A 360 -9.01 -4.12 13.56
C SER A 360 -8.97 -2.64 13.11
N GLN A 361 -7.88 -2.23 12.44
CA GLN A 361 -7.69 -0.88 11.90
C GLN A 361 -8.28 -0.72 10.50
N LYS A 362 -8.73 -1.80 9.88
CA LYS A 362 -9.09 -1.86 8.46
C LYS A 362 -10.59 -2.03 8.24
N LEU A 363 -11.30 -2.72 9.14
CA LEU A 363 -12.71 -3.05 8.96
C LEU A 363 -13.60 -1.81 8.78
N ALA A 364 -13.34 -0.74 9.56
CA ALA A 364 -14.09 0.50 9.47
C ALA A 364 -14.09 1.12 8.07
N ILE A 365 -12.91 1.21 7.45
CA ILE A 365 -12.78 1.84 6.14
C ILE A 365 -13.15 0.89 5.00
N ARG A 366 -12.93 -0.43 5.17
CA ARG A 366 -13.15 -1.43 4.11
C ARG A 366 -14.59 -1.87 3.99
N PHE A 367 -15.33 -1.88 5.10
CA PHE A 367 -16.73 -2.33 5.16
C PHE A 367 -17.68 -1.32 5.81
N GLY A 368 -17.21 -0.64 6.87
CA GLY A 368 -18.01 0.37 7.57
C GLY A 368 -18.45 1.51 6.67
N GLU A 369 -17.62 1.92 5.71
CA GLU A 369 -18.00 2.96 4.73
C GLU A 369 -19.14 2.50 3.82
N THR A 370 -19.16 1.23 3.40
CA THR A 370 -20.29 0.64 2.67
C THR A 370 -21.56 0.66 3.50
N ILE A 371 -21.50 0.26 4.78
CA ILE A 371 -22.66 0.28 5.68
C ILE A 371 -23.21 1.72 5.85
N LYS A 372 -22.31 2.70 6.03
CA LYS A 372 -22.71 4.13 6.12
C LYS A 372 -23.38 4.61 4.84
N ALA A 373 -22.87 4.20 3.69
CA ALA A 373 -23.43 4.58 2.40
C ALA A 373 -24.82 3.97 2.17
N TYR A 374 -25.04 2.72 2.57
CA TYR A 374 -26.38 2.11 2.59
C TYR A 374 -27.32 2.86 3.53
N ALA A 375 -26.87 3.17 4.74
CA ALA A 375 -27.68 3.90 5.74
C ALA A 375 -28.04 5.33 5.30
N ALA A 376 -27.25 5.93 4.44
CA ALA A 376 -27.50 7.27 3.89
C ALA A 376 -28.33 7.25 2.60
N SER A 377 -28.59 6.09 2.03
CA SER A 377 -29.36 5.92 0.79
C SER A 377 -30.87 5.88 1.06
N ASP A 378 -31.62 6.50 0.20
CA ASP A 378 -33.09 6.39 0.18
C ASP A 378 -33.58 5.13 -0.55
N GLU A 379 -32.69 4.44 -1.30
CA GLU A 379 -33.03 3.32 -2.17
C GLU A 379 -32.52 1.97 -1.63
N LEU A 380 -31.55 1.98 -0.71
CA LEU A 380 -30.90 0.78 -0.19
C LEU A 380 -31.20 0.60 1.30
N ASP A 381 -31.33 -0.65 1.74
CA ASP A 381 -31.50 -0.99 3.15
C ASP A 381 -30.23 -1.66 3.69
N VAL A 382 -29.70 -1.18 4.81
CA VAL A 382 -28.56 -1.81 5.51
C VAL A 382 -28.81 -3.29 5.81
N LYS A 383 -30.07 -3.68 6.02
CA LYS A 383 -30.49 -5.06 6.26
C LYS A 383 -30.35 -5.99 5.05
N ASP A 384 -30.13 -5.44 3.85
CA ASP A 384 -29.83 -6.24 2.66
C ASP A 384 -28.39 -6.76 2.65
N LEU A 385 -27.50 -6.12 3.41
CA LEU A 385 -26.14 -6.60 3.61
C LEU A 385 -26.15 -7.92 4.39
N LYS A 386 -25.62 -8.98 3.80
CA LYS A 386 -25.56 -10.34 4.39
C LYS A 386 -24.12 -10.81 4.57
N LEU A 387 -23.27 -10.52 3.60
CA LEU A 387 -21.92 -11.06 3.56
C LEU A 387 -20.90 -10.16 4.28
N ILE A 388 -21.09 -8.84 4.28
CA ILE A 388 -20.29 -7.94 5.14
C ILE A 388 -20.47 -8.33 6.62
N PRO A 389 -21.69 -8.51 7.17
CA PRO A 389 -21.89 -9.06 8.52
C PRO A 389 -21.28 -10.46 8.72
N LEU A 390 -21.32 -11.30 7.69
CA LEU A 390 -20.68 -12.62 7.73
C LEU A 390 -19.16 -12.50 7.91
N VAL A 391 -18.51 -11.55 7.21
CA VAL A 391 -17.06 -11.27 7.38
C VAL A 391 -16.76 -10.77 8.79
N PHE A 392 -17.60 -9.94 9.38
CA PHE A 392 -17.43 -9.50 10.77
C PHE A 392 -17.50 -10.67 11.75
N ALA A 393 -18.46 -11.57 11.58
CA ALA A 393 -18.54 -12.80 12.36
C ALA A 393 -17.31 -13.70 12.15
N GLY A 394 -16.84 -13.83 10.92
CA GLY A 394 -15.61 -14.52 10.56
C GLY A 394 -14.38 -13.94 11.25
N TRP A 395 -14.27 -12.60 11.33
CA TRP A 395 -13.19 -11.94 12.05
C TRP A 395 -13.23 -12.20 13.57
N LEU A 396 -14.41 -12.15 14.18
CA LEU A 396 -14.57 -12.53 15.60
C LEU A 396 -14.20 -14.00 15.82
N ARG A 397 -14.56 -14.89 14.89
CA ARG A 397 -14.17 -16.31 14.90
C ARG A 397 -12.65 -16.49 14.74
N TYR A 398 -12.00 -15.70 13.89
CA TYR A 398 -10.54 -15.65 13.72
C TYR A 398 -9.85 -15.28 15.04
N LEU A 399 -10.36 -14.28 15.77
CA LEU A 399 -9.78 -13.80 17.04
C LEU A 399 -9.76 -14.90 18.14
N MET A 400 -10.53 -15.99 18.00
CA MET A 400 -10.45 -17.12 18.93
C MET A 400 -9.10 -17.88 18.84
N GLY A 401 -8.29 -17.64 17.81
CA GLY A 401 -6.96 -18.27 17.65
C GLY A 401 -6.99 -19.77 17.42
N VAL A 402 -8.12 -20.30 16.96
CA VAL A 402 -8.27 -21.72 16.61
C VAL A 402 -8.90 -21.86 15.23
N ASP A 403 -8.38 -22.76 14.42
CA ASP A 403 -8.86 -23.04 13.08
C ASP A 403 -10.22 -23.78 13.08
N ASP A 404 -10.75 -24.04 11.89
CA ASP A 404 -12.06 -24.73 11.78
C ASP A 404 -12.03 -26.19 12.26
N SER A 405 -10.83 -26.80 12.38
CA SER A 405 -10.66 -28.13 12.98
C SER A 405 -10.52 -28.11 14.52
N GLY A 406 -10.38 -26.91 15.11
CA GLY A 406 -10.12 -26.72 16.54
C GLY A 406 -8.65 -26.70 16.92
N LYS A 407 -7.73 -26.65 15.94
CA LYS A 407 -6.29 -26.54 16.17
C LYS A 407 -5.92 -25.06 16.37
N ALA A 408 -5.10 -24.78 17.38
CA ALA A 408 -4.59 -23.42 17.64
C ALA A 408 -3.67 -22.93 16.52
N PHE A 409 -3.75 -21.64 16.22
CA PHE A 409 -2.84 -20.90 15.34
C PHE A 409 -2.52 -19.52 15.94
N ASP A 410 -1.40 -18.94 15.50
CA ASP A 410 -1.00 -17.61 15.94
C ASP A 410 -1.76 -16.53 15.18
N LEU A 411 -2.34 -15.58 15.91
CA LEU A 411 -2.97 -14.40 15.32
C LEU A 411 -1.90 -13.49 14.67
N SER A 412 -2.25 -12.90 13.55
CA SER A 412 -1.40 -11.88 12.90
C SER A 412 -1.30 -10.64 13.79
N PRO A 413 -0.17 -9.92 13.77
CA PRO A 413 0.01 -8.70 14.56
C PRO A 413 -1.11 -7.68 14.33
N ASP A 414 -1.69 -7.18 15.42
CA ASP A 414 -2.75 -6.16 15.38
C ASP A 414 -2.72 -5.38 16.71
N PRO A 415 -2.73 -4.03 16.69
CA PRO A 415 -2.59 -3.21 17.88
C PRO A 415 -3.75 -3.35 18.86
N LEU A 416 -4.92 -3.81 18.44
CA LEU A 416 -6.08 -3.96 19.30
C LEU A 416 -6.31 -5.40 19.81
N LEU A 417 -5.43 -6.37 19.56
CA LEU A 417 -5.61 -7.76 20.03
C LEU A 417 -5.85 -7.82 21.55
N THR A 418 -5.08 -7.08 22.33
CA THR A 418 -5.25 -7.02 23.80
C THR A 418 -6.60 -6.46 24.22
N THR A 419 -7.25 -5.67 23.37
CA THR A 419 -8.57 -5.10 23.61
C THR A 419 -9.69 -6.03 23.16
N VAL A 420 -9.54 -6.69 22.00
CA VAL A 420 -10.65 -7.44 21.35
C VAL A 420 -10.66 -8.93 21.66
N CYS A 421 -9.49 -9.57 21.82
CA CYS A 421 -9.45 -11.02 22.13
C CYS A 421 -10.18 -11.41 23.42
N PRO A 422 -10.21 -10.59 24.50
CA PRO A 422 -10.97 -10.93 25.70
C PRO A 422 -12.46 -11.20 25.46
N TYR A 423 -13.09 -10.58 24.46
CA TYR A 423 -14.50 -10.80 24.13
C TYR A 423 -14.81 -12.17 23.54
N VAL A 424 -13.83 -12.85 22.98
CA VAL A 424 -13.99 -14.18 22.39
C VAL A 424 -13.22 -15.28 23.14
N ALA A 425 -12.49 -14.91 24.20
CA ALA A 425 -11.58 -15.82 24.92
C ALA A 425 -12.31 -17.03 25.57
N ASP A 426 -13.53 -16.83 26.01
CA ASP A 426 -14.33 -17.87 26.66
C ASP A 426 -15.21 -18.69 25.69
N LEU A 427 -15.27 -18.26 24.42
CA LEU A 427 -16.00 -18.98 23.37
C LEU A 427 -15.25 -20.27 23.00
N LYS A 428 -16.02 -21.35 22.82
CA LYS A 428 -15.52 -22.68 22.44
C LYS A 428 -16.19 -23.16 21.16
N LEU A 429 -15.73 -24.29 20.64
CA LEU A 429 -16.38 -24.96 19.51
C LEU A 429 -17.41 -25.95 20.04
N GLU A 430 -18.51 -25.42 20.61
CA GLU A 430 -19.61 -26.18 21.19
C GLU A 430 -20.95 -25.44 21.08
N GLU A 431 -22.06 -26.16 21.07
CA GLU A 431 -23.40 -25.57 21.04
C GLU A 431 -23.82 -24.94 22.37
N GLY A 432 -24.80 -24.06 22.31
CA GLY A 432 -25.50 -23.54 23.49
C GLY A 432 -24.81 -22.38 24.20
N GLN A 433 -23.76 -21.81 23.64
CA GLN A 433 -23.05 -20.65 24.20
C GLN A 433 -23.85 -19.36 24.03
N ASP A 434 -23.71 -18.45 24.98
CA ASP A 434 -24.24 -17.08 24.90
C ASP A 434 -23.23 -16.18 24.17
N VAL A 435 -23.23 -16.32 22.84
CA VAL A 435 -22.35 -15.59 21.97
C VAL A 435 -22.64 -14.07 22.01
N GLU A 436 -23.93 -13.71 22.09
CA GLU A 436 -24.35 -12.31 22.10
C GLU A 436 -23.80 -11.56 23.31
N SER A 437 -23.94 -12.10 24.50
CA SER A 437 -23.38 -11.50 25.72
C SER A 437 -21.85 -11.37 25.65
N ALA A 438 -21.16 -12.33 25.05
CA ALA A 438 -19.71 -12.29 24.91
C ALA A 438 -19.24 -11.14 24.03
N VAL A 439 -19.88 -10.91 22.86
CA VAL A 439 -19.38 -9.97 21.85
C VAL A 439 -20.13 -8.63 21.83
N SER A 440 -21.16 -8.44 22.66
CA SER A 440 -22.03 -7.24 22.63
C SER A 440 -21.25 -5.92 22.66
N GLU A 441 -20.22 -5.81 23.49
CA GLU A 441 -19.46 -4.56 23.63
C GLU A 441 -18.54 -4.31 22.43
N VAL A 442 -17.90 -5.35 21.88
CA VAL A 442 -17.06 -5.14 20.68
C VAL A 442 -17.91 -4.74 19.46
N LEU A 443 -19.15 -5.23 19.34
CA LEU A 443 -20.04 -4.86 18.22
C LEU A 443 -20.48 -3.39 18.23
N LYS A 444 -20.33 -2.69 19.36
CA LYS A 444 -20.58 -1.25 19.48
C LYS A 444 -19.37 -0.37 19.09
N MET A 445 -18.19 -0.99 18.88
CA MET A 445 -16.94 -0.26 18.66
C MET A 445 -16.87 0.37 17.26
N LYS A 446 -17.34 1.60 17.13
CA LYS A 446 -17.30 2.39 15.88
C LYS A 446 -15.88 2.53 15.31
N GLN A 447 -14.84 2.51 16.15
CA GLN A 447 -13.44 2.53 15.72
C GLN A 447 -13.03 1.28 14.92
N ILE A 448 -13.70 0.14 15.15
CA ILE A 448 -13.40 -1.14 14.48
C ILE A 448 -14.32 -1.32 13.27
N PHE A 449 -15.64 -1.15 13.44
CA PHE A 449 -16.62 -1.44 12.39
C PHE A 449 -17.07 -0.20 11.60
N GLY A 450 -16.62 1.00 11.98
CA GLY A 450 -17.06 2.25 11.38
C GLY A 450 -18.42 2.76 11.86
N VAL A 451 -19.25 1.86 12.37
CA VAL A 451 -20.57 2.08 12.94
C VAL A 451 -20.75 1.27 14.22
N ASP A 452 -21.74 1.62 15.03
CA ASP A 452 -22.28 0.71 16.05
C ASP A 452 -23.22 -0.28 15.34
N LEU A 453 -22.91 -1.58 15.42
CA LEU A 453 -23.68 -2.60 14.68
C LEU A 453 -25.08 -2.83 15.25
N TYR A 454 -25.33 -2.46 16.51
CA TYR A 454 -26.70 -2.44 17.06
C TYR A 454 -27.51 -1.29 16.48
N GLU A 455 -26.91 -0.07 16.44
CA GLU A 455 -27.56 1.10 15.80
C GLU A 455 -27.82 0.85 14.32
N ALA A 456 -26.90 0.16 13.62
CA ALA A 456 -27.04 -0.21 12.22
C ALA A 456 -28.02 -1.36 11.97
N GLY A 457 -28.48 -2.05 13.00
CA GLY A 457 -29.40 -3.20 12.87
C GLY A 457 -28.75 -4.49 12.34
N LEU A 458 -27.44 -4.62 12.44
CA LEU A 458 -26.65 -5.77 11.95
C LEU A 458 -26.14 -6.68 13.05
N ALA A 459 -26.17 -6.26 14.33
CA ALA A 459 -25.59 -7.00 15.44
C ALA A 459 -26.20 -8.41 15.62
N GLU A 460 -27.52 -8.54 15.52
CA GLU A 460 -28.22 -9.83 15.62
C GLU A 460 -27.75 -10.81 14.54
N LEU A 461 -27.57 -10.32 13.30
CA LEU A 461 -27.09 -11.14 12.18
C LEU A 461 -25.65 -11.61 12.38
N VAL A 462 -24.76 -10.71 12.83
CA VAL A 462 -23.35 -11.06 13.16
C VAL A 462 -23.30 -12.09 14.29
N CYS A 463 -24.05 -11.90 15.36
CA CYS A 463 -24.16 -12.87 16.46
C CYS A 463 -24.68 -14.23 15.99
N GLY A 464 -25.71 -14.22 15.13
CA GLY A 464 -26.25 -15.44 14.53
C GLY A 464 -25.22 -16.22 13.74
N TYR A 465 -24.47 -15.55 12.87
CA TYR A 465 -23.37 -16.16 12.10
C TYR A 465 -22.26 -16.69 13.01
N LEU A 466 -21.81 -15.90 13.98
CA LEU A 466 -20.77 -16.33 14.91
C LEU A 466 -21.23 -17.56 15.73
N LYS A 467 -22.47 -17.57 16.17
CA LYS A 467 -23.07 -18.73 16.85
C LYS A 467 -23.07 -19.99 15.98
N GLU A 468 -23.35 -19.85 14.67
CA GLU A 468 -23.25 -20.99 13.76
C GLU A 468 -21.80 -21.45 13.57
N MET A 469 -20.84 -20.54 13.41
CA MET A 469 -19.43 -20.84 13.22
C MET A 469 -18.73 -21.45 14.45
N THR A 470 -19.34 -21.33 15.63
CA THR A 470 -18.77 -21.83 16.88
C THR A 470 -19.46 -23.09 17.41
N LYS A 471 -20.42 -23.66 16.68
CA LYS A 471 -21.18 -24.87 17.14
C LYS A 471 -20.32 -26.11 17.35
N ALA A 472 -19.32 -26.30 16.49
CA ALA A 472 -18.46 -27.48 16.48
C ALA A 472 -17.23 -27.24 15.57
N PRO A 473 -16.21 -28.10 15.64
CA PRO A 473 -15.21 -28.17 14.58
C PRO A 473 -15.86 -28.43 13.19
N GLY A 474 -15.38 -27.72 12.14
CA GLY A 474 -15.97 -27.77 10.80
C GLY A 474 -17.14 -26.81 10.56
N ALA A 475 -17.61 -26.11 11.60
CA ALA A 475 -18.81 -25.29 11.53
C ALA A 475 -18.61 -24.01 10.69
N VAL A 476 -17.39 -23.49 10.54
CA VAL A 476 -17.12 -22.34 9.64
C VAL A 476 -17.38 -22.74 8.20
N ARG A 477 -16.88 -23.89 7.76
CA ARG A 477 -17.11 -24.43 6.42
C ARG A 477 -18.62 -24.62 6.15
N GLU A 478 -19.34 -25.20 7.08
CA GLU A 478 -20.77 -25.43 6.92
C GLU A 478 -21.56 -24.11 6.91
N THR A 479 -21.14 -23.12 7.69
CA THR A 479 -21.75 -21.78 7.67
C THR A 479 -21.54 -21.09 6.32
N LEU A 480 -20.32 -21.16 5.76
CA LEU A 480 -20.03 -20.62 4.42
C LEU A 480 -20.90 -21.30 3.35
N LYS A 481 -20.99 -22.64 3.34
CA LYS A 481 -21.87 -23.38 2.40
C LYS A 481 -23.34 -22.97 2.49
N LYS A 482 -23.79 -22.56 3.67
CA LYS A 482 -25.19 -22.19 3.89
C LYS A 482 -25.53 -20.80 3.41
N TYR A 483 -24.59 -19.84 3.52
CA TYR A 483 -24.87 -18.43 3.33
C TYR A 483 -24.18 -17.80 2.11
N VAL A 484 -23.19 -18.45 1.58
CA VAL A 484 -22.47 -18.08 0.35
C VAL A 484 -22.87 -19.03 -0.78
#